data_3f362185dae8d8587e63f4cf4ce6096c
#
_entry.id   3f362185dae8d8587e63f4cf4ce6096c
#
_cell.length_a   1.000
_cell.length_b   1.000
_cell.length_c   1.000
_cell.angle_alpha   90.00
_cell.angle_beta   90.00
_cell.angle_gamma   90.00
#
_symmetry.space_group_name_H-M   'P 1'
#
loop_
_entity.id
_entity.type
_entity.pdbx_description
1 polymer ?
#
loop_
_entity_poly.entity_id
_entity_poly.type
_entity_poly.pdbx_seq_one_letter_code
_entity_poly.pdbx_strand_id
1 'polypeptide(L)'
;MRDVIIAGGGPGGLILAHLLEEHGIDYQVLERGKTAQSWRMMRPGMTLLSPSVPGTDWTSLTLKHPLWAIPGVRRPFPSREDFLCYVDAFARENMLRIAEDTSAVRSAVTPRGFSVETSKGEISCRFLVIATGSSSEPAIPDIPGIASNPFVLHSCDFIHCMAYREKRVLIIGGGNSAAEIALEMAGTARVTLCTRGPMRYFSDTGDLEDIRGSSESTLKECIRFGIITLREADFAVRLAGRRVSFQSGEQKEFDWIICATGYRPAWIPIEGGDVKTDEEGYPVISPTGQSSVPGLYFCGSLARFNRRCAFIHGFRNYVEKVFWDIADRL
;
A
#
# COMPACT_ATOMS: atom_id res chain seq x y z
N MET A 1 16.28 22.80 14.06
CA MET A 1 14.90 22.72 13.52
C MET A 1 15.04 22.57 12.02
N ARG A 2 14.42 21.57 11.39
CA ARG A 2 14.39 21.38 9.94
C ARG A 2 13.30 22.23 9.31
N ASP A 3 13.40 22.53 8.01
CA ASP A 3 12.26 23.10 7.29
C ASP A 3 11.17 22.05 7.11
N VAL A 4 11.54 20.85 6.63
CA VAL A 4 10.56 19.79 6.35
C VAL A 4 11.01 18.46 6.98
N ILE A 5 10.08 17.79 7.66
CA ILE A 5 10.19 16.39 8.02
C ILE A 5 9.19 15.59 7.19
N ILE A 6 9.65 14.49 6.56
CA ILE A 6 8.83 13.55 5.81
C ILE A 6 8.77 12.25 6.60
N ALA A 7 7.60 11.87 7.10
CA ALA A 7 7.38 10.58 7.77
C ALA A 7 7.00 9.53 6.72
N GLY A 8 7.94 8.68 6.35
CA GLY A 8 7.82 7.59 5.39
C GLY A 8 8.72 7.73 4.16
N GLY A 9 9.64 6.79 3.99
CA GLY A 9 10.58 6.66 2.87
C GLY A 9 10.08 5.80 1.73
N GLY A 10 8.75 5.76 1.52
CA GLY A 10 8.13 5.13 0.36
C GLY A 10 8.09 6.05 -0.87
N PRO A 11 7.49 5.60 -2.00
CA PRO A 11 7.48 6.35 -3.26
C PRO A 11 7.08 7.82 -3.14
N GLY A 12 6.00 8.12 -2.41
CA GLY A 12 5.55 9.51 -2.23
C GLY A 12 6.55 10.38 -1.49
N GLY A 13 7.15 9.84 -0.40
CA GLY A 13 8.19 10.54 0.36
C GLY A 13 9.48 10.73 -0.43
N LEU A 14 9.88 9.73 -1.23
CA LEU A 14 11.09 9.82 -2.05
C LEU A 14 10.96 10.85 -3.19
N ILE A 15 9.78 10.95 -3.82
CA ILE A 15 9.51 11.98 -4.85
C ILE A 15 9.60 13.37 -4.22
N LEU A 16 8.99 13.58 -3.05
CA LEU A 16 9.05 14.87 -2.37
C LEU A 16 10.47 15.19 -1.92
N ALA A 17 11.18 14.23 -1.35
CA ALA A 17 12.58 14.38 -0.94
C ALA A 17 13.48 14.80 -2.12
N HIS A 18 13.27 14.20 -3.29
CA HIS A 18 14.00 14.55 -4.51
C HIS A 18 13.74 16.01 -4.92
N LEU A 19 12.49 16.46 -4.91
CA LEU A 19 12.16 17.85 -5.22
C LEU A 19 12.78 18.83 -4.21
N LEU A 20 12.75 18.52 -2.91
CA LEU A 20 13.36 19.34 -1.87
C LEU A 20 14.89 19.41 -2.03
N GLU A 21 15.54 18.29 -2.37
CA GLU A 21 17.00 18.24 -2.62
C GLU A 21 17.38 19.06 -3.86
N GLU A 22 16.65 18.90 -4.98
CA GLU A 22 16.89 19.69 -6.22
C GLU A 22 16.80 21.22 -5.97
N HIS A 23 15.97 21.65 -5.00
CA HIS A 23 15.77 23.08 -4.71
C HIS A 23 16.51 23.56 -3.44
N GLY A 24 17.35 22.73 -2.85
CA GLY A 24 18.20 23.11 -1.70
C GLY A 24 17.43 23.41 -0.41
N ILE A 25 16.21 22.91 -0.25
CA ILE A 25 15.39 23.04 0.97
C ILE A 25 15.87 22.04 2.01
N ASP A 26 15.97 22.46 3.28
CA ASP A 26 16.42 21.58 4.36
C ASP A 26 15.33 20.60 4.79
N TYR A 27 15.57 19.31 4.62
CA TYR A 27 14.62 18.26 4.98
C TYR A 27 15.30 17.04 5.59
N GLN A 28 14.45 16.17 6.19
CA GLN A 28 14.84 14.83 6.61
C GLN A 28 13.68 13.86 6.36
N VAL A 29 13.95 12.76 5.68
CA VAL A 29 13.02 11.61 5.61
C VAL A 29 13.26 10.71 6.82
N LEU A 30 12.18 10.32 7.50
CA LEU A 30 12.19 9.31 8.56
C LEU A 30 11.60 8.01 8.01
N GLU A 31 12.37 6.93 8.01
CA GLU A 31 11.89 5.61 7.58
C GLU A 31 12.11 4.59 8.70
N ARG A 32 11.03 3.88 9.07
CA ARG A 32 11.04 2.93 10.20
C ARG A 32 11.96 1.73 10.02
N GLY A 33 12.24 1.38 8.78
CA GLY A 33 13.17 0.31 8.42
C GLY A 33 14.13 0.79 7.35
N LYS A 34 14.29 0.01 6.30
CA LYS A 34 15.06 0.40 5.12
C LYS A 34 14.19 1.21 4.14
N THR A 35 14.81 2.00 3.31
CA THR A 35 14.12 2.76 2.26
C THR A 35 13.08 1.89 1.55
N ALA A 36 11.85 2.41 1.44
CA ALA A 36 10.68 1.68 0.93
C ALA A 36 10.32 0.39 1.70
N GLN A 37 10.41 0.39 3.04
CA GLN A 37 10.20 -0.79 3.89
C GLN A 37 8.90 -1.53 3.61
N SER A 38 7.79 -0.84 3.38
CA SER A 38 6.50 -1.49 3.08
C SER A 38 6.57 -2.36 1.80
N TRP A 39 7.35 -1.96 0.81
CA TRP A 39 7.60 -2.75 -0.39
C TRP A 39 8.50 -3.95 -0.12
N ARG A 40 9.49 -3.80 0.77
CA ARG A 40 10.37 -4.91 1.18
C ARG A 40 9.61 -6.00 1.94
N MET A 41 8.54 -5.64 2.62
CA MET A 41 7.68 -6.59 3.33
C MET A 41 6.65 -7.29 2.43
N MET A 42 6.45 -6.85 1.19
CA MET A 42 5.61 -7.56 0.24
C MET A 42 6.23 -8.92 -0.12
N ARG A 43 5.40 -9.88 -0.55
CA ARG A 43 5.86 -11.24 -0.88
C ARG A 43 6.96 -11.22 -1.96
N PRO A 44 7.97 -12.10 -1.86
CA PRO A 44 9.00 -12.26 -2.88
C PRO A 44 8.40 -12.63 -4.23
N GLY A 45 9.00 -12.12 -5.32
CA GLY A 45 8.58 -12.44 -6.68
C GLY A 45 7.26 -11.81 -7.13
N MET A 46 6.64 -10.95 -6.30
CA MET A 46 5.44 -10.22 -6.71
C MET A 46 5.73 -9.37 -7.95
N THR A 47 4.86 -9.44 -8.94
CA THR A 47 4.90 -8.59 -10.12
C THR A 47 4.04 -7.35 -9.91
N LEU A 48 4.56 -6.17 -10.25
CA LEU A 48 3.81 -4.93 -10.15
C LEU A 48 2.69 -4.91 -11.20
N LEU A 49 1.53 -4.40 -10.80
CA LEU A 49 0.35 -4.32 -11.66
C LEU A 49 0.42 -3.22 -12.71
N SER A 50 1.39 -2.32 -12.61
CA SER A 50 1.56 -1.16 -13.50
C SER A 50 2.79 -1.33 -14.38
N PRO A 51 2.69 -0.97 -15.68
CA PRO A 51 3.81 -1.10 -16.59
C PRO A 51 4.89 -0.04 -16.35
N SER A 52 6.12 -0.38 -16.76
CA SER A 52 7.23 0.55 -16.89
C SER A 52 8.00 0.25 -18.16
N VAL A 53 7.60 0.93 -19.25
CA VAL A 53 8.22 0.83 -20.58
C VAL A 53 8.28 2.23 -21.22
N PRO A 54 9.16 2.46 -22.21
CA PRO A 54 9.16 3.71 -22.97
C PRO A 54 7.77 4.04 -23.53
N GLY A 55 7.29 5.25 -23.27
CA GLY A 55 5.97 5.73 -23.69
C GLY A 55 4.80 5.34 -22.78
N THR A 56 4.97 4.35 -21.89
CA THR A 56 3.94 3.95 -20.91
C THR A 56 4.59 3.58 -19.59
N ASP A 57 4.79 4.58 -18.74
CA ASP A 57 5.44 4.40 -17.46
C ASP A 57 4.53 4.86 -16.31
N TRP A 58 4.00 3.88 -15.57
CA TRP A 58 3.12 4.11 -14.42
C TRP A 58 3.76 3.73 -13.09
N THR A 59 5.03 3.30 -13.10
CA THR A 59 5.71 2.75 -11.92
C THR A 59 6.87 3.62 -11.44
N SER A 60 7.54 4.35 -12.34
CA SER A 60 8.67 5.18 -11.97
C SER A 60 8.30 6.35 -11.06
N LEU A 61 9.19 6.69 -10.14
CA LEU A 61 9.03 7.83 -9.21
C LEU A 61 9.03 9.15 -10.00
N THR A 62 9.93 9.28 -10.97
CA THR A 62 9.98 10.40 -11.91
C THR A 62 10.21 9.88 -13.32
N LEU A 63 9.76 10.64 -14.32
CA LEU A 63 10.01 10.29 -15.73
C LEU A 63 11.43 10.67 -16.18
N LYS A 64 12.15 11.48 -15.40
CA LYS A 64 13.58 11.78 -15.63
C LYS A 64 14.47 10.59 -15.29
N HIS A 65 14.08 9.78 -14.30
CA HIS A 65 14.78 8.59 -13.83
C HIS A 65 13.85 7.37 -13.92
N PRO A 66 13.59 6.85 -15.14
CA PRO A 66 12.59 5.81 -15.32
C PRO A 66 13.12 4.43 -14.92
N LEU A 67 12.26 3.62 -14.29
CA LEU A 67 12.60 2.28 -13.81
C LEU A 67 13.04 1.36 -14.97
N TRP A 68 12.39 1.47 -16.14
CA TRP A 68 12.74 0.66 -17.31
C TRP A 68 14.15 0.94 -17.86
N ALA A 69 14.78 2.05 -17.47
CA ALA A 69 16.17 2.35 -17.83
C ALA A 69 17.21 1.71 -16.91
N ILE A 70 16.79 1.13 -15.78
CA ILE A 70 17.70 0.44 -14.86
C ILE A 70 18.29 -0.81 -15.53
N PRO A 71 19.62 -0.98 -15.54
CA PRO A 71 20.26 -2.17 -16.10
C PRO A 71 19.70 -3.47 -15.49
N GLY A 72 19.27 -4.38 -16.34
CA GLY A 72 18.71 -5.67 -15.92
C GLY A 72 17.18 -5.70 -15.85
N VAL A 73 16.50 -4.57 -15.75
CA VAL A 73 15.03 -4.53 -15.83
C VAL A 73 14.61 -4.63 -17.29
N ARG A 74 13.98 -5.74 -17.68
CA ARG A 74 13.57 -6.03 -19.05
C ARG A 74 12.09 -6.40 -19.18
N ARG A 75 11.36 -6.38 -18.04
CA ARG A 75 9.95 -6.78 -18.00
C ARG A 75 9.05 -5.55 -18.14
N PRO A 76 8.02 -5.59 -18.99
CA PRO A 76 7.02 -4.52 -19.04
C PRO A 76 6.35 -4.25 -17.70
N PHE A 77 6.13 -5.31 -16.91
CA PHE A 77 5.64 -5.28 -15.54
C PHE A 77 6.79 -5.70 -14.62
N PRO A 78 7.45 -4.75 -13.95
CA PRO A 78 8.60 -5.04 -13.07
C PRO A 78 8.22 -5.95 -11.90
N SER A 79 9.19 -6.71 -11.41
CA SER A 79 9.04 -7.41 -10.13
C SER A 79 9.22 -6.45 -8.95
N ARG A 80 8.83 -6.91 -7.76
CA ARG A 80 9.15 -6.21 -6.50
C ARG A 80 10.66 -5.95 -6.38
N GLU A 81 11.47 -6.92 -6.75
CA GLU A 81 12.94 -6.86 -6.69
C GLU A 81 13.47 -5.78 -7.65
N ASP A 82 12.95 -5.71 -8.88
CA ASP A 82 13.29 -4.65 -9.84
C ASP A 82 12.96 -3.27 -9.26
N PHE A 83 11.78 -3.15 -8.64
CA PHE A 83 11.34 -1.89 -8.02
C PHE A 83 12.21 -1.51 -6.82
N LEU A 84 12.59 -2.46 -5.98
CA LEU A 84 13.49 -2.21 -4.84
C LEU A 84 14.89 -1.77 -5.30
N CYS A 85 15.46 -2.44 -6.30
CA CYS A 85 16.71 -1.99 -6.91
C CYS A 85 16.59 -0.56 -7.44
N TYR A 86 15.48 -0.23 -8.08
CA TYR A 86 15.21 1.10 -8.60
C TYR A 86 15.14 2.17 -7.49
N VAL A 87 14.36 1.94 -6.43
CA VAL A 87 14.22 2.95 -5.35
C VAL A 87 15.52 3.14 -4.58
N ASP A 88 16.31 2.08 -4.39
CA ASP A 88 17.62 2.17 -3.75
C ASP A 88 18.61 2.96 -4.62
N ALA A 89 18.61 2.73 -5.92
CA ALA A 89 19.42 3.50 -6.89
C ALA A 89 18.97 4.97 -6.91
N PHE A 90 17.65 5.22 -7.00
CA PHE A 90 17.08 6.56 -6.99
C PHE A 90 17.47 7.35 -5.75
N ALA A 91 17.33 6.76 -4.56
CA ALA A 91 17.70 7.42 -3.31
C ALA A 91 19.20 7.76 -3.24
N ARG A 92 20.06 6.85 -3.66
CA ARG A 92 21.51 7.02 -3.65
C ARG A 92 21.98 8.06 -4.67
N GLU A 93 21.51 7.95 -5.92
CA GLU A 93 21.95 8.83 -7.02
C GLU A 93 21.49 10.28 -6.83
N ASN A 94 20.34 10.48 -6.20
CA ASN A 94 19.85 11.80 -5.86
C ASN A 94 20.26 12.25 -4.44
N MET A 95 21.17 11.53 -3.76
CA MET A 95 21.73 11.87 -2.44
C MET A 95 20.68 12.21 -1.39
N LEU A 96 19.55 11.48 -1.39
CA LEU A 96 18.41 11.78 -0.53
C LEU A 96 18.76 11.57 0.96
N ARG A 97 18.34 12.50 1.81
CA ARG A 97 18.60 12.50 3.25
C ARG A 97 17.57 11.63 3.97
N ILE A 98 17.83 10.33 4.05
CA ILE A 98 16.94 9.35 4.65
C ILE A 98 17.54 8.81 5.95
N ALA A 99 16.84 9.00 7.08
CA ALA A 99 17.15 8.37 8.35
C ALA A 99 16.44 7.01 8.40
N GLU A 100 17.13 5.97 7.94
CA GLU A 100 16.67 4.58 8.05
C GLU A 100 16.66 4.11 9.52
N ASP A 101 15.87 3.06 9.79
CA ASP A 101 15.67 2.50 11.13
C ASP A 101 15.27 3.57 12.16
N THR A 102 14.47 4.57 11.69
CA THR A 102 14.01 5.71 12.50
C THR A 102 12.50 5.90 12.31
N SER A 103 11.73 5.39 13.23
CA SER A 103 10.27 5.52 13.22
C SER A 103 9.85 6.89 13.75
N ALA A 104 9.00 7.61 13.02
CA ALA A 104 8.18 8.65 13.63
C ALA A 104 7.09 7.96 14.48
N VAL A 105 6.96 8.34 15.75
CA VAL A 105 6.06 7.71 16.73
C VAL A 105 4.80 8.54 16.92
N ARG A 106 4.97 9.84 17.17
CA ARG A 106 3.90 10.83 17.30
C ARG A 106 4.44 12.22 16.99
N SER A 107 3.57 13.18 16.79
CA SER A 107 3.94 14.56 16.61
C SER A 107 3.05 15.47 17.45
N ALA A 108 3.58 16.61 17.87
CA ALA A 108 2.84 17.68 18.54
C ALA A 108 2.93 18.97 17.75
N VAL A 109 1.80 19.69 17.65
CA VAL A 109 1.77 21.03 17.08
C VAL A 109 2.43 22.02 18.05
N THR A 110 3.32 22.87 17.52
CA THR A 110 4.03 23.90 18.31
C THR A 110 3.83 25.28 17.66
N PRO A 111 4.15 26.39 18.36
CA PRO A 111 4.05 27.71 17.75
C PRO A 111 4.92 27.94 16.51
N ARG A 112 5.90 27.08 16.25
CA ARG A 112 6.83 27.20 15.11
C ARG A 112 6.74 26.06 14.10
N GLY A 113 5.70 25.21 14.18
CA GLY A 113 5.51 24.04 13.34
C GLY A 113 5.26 22.79 14.16
N PHE A 114 6.14 21.80 14.11
CA PHE A 114 5.92 20.50 14.73
C PHE A 114 7.14 20.04 15.52
N SER A 115 6.88 19.35 16.65
CA SER A 115 7.83 18.45 17.28
C SER A 115 7.45 17.02 16.95
N VAL A 116 8.40 16.23 16.45
CA VAL A 116 8.20 14.83 16.06
C VAL A 116 9.05 13.95 16.98
N GLU A 117 8.39 13.13 17.77
CA GLU A 117 9.03 12.07 18.54
C GLU A 117 9.38 10.92 17.61
N THR A 118 10.62 10.47 17.65
CA THR A 118 11.09 9.34 16.87
C THR A 118 11.66 8.25 17.78
N SER A 119 11.88 7.06 17.24
CA SER A 119 12.58 5.98 17.95
C SER A 119 14.02 6.33 18.36
N LYS A 120 14.58 7.45 17.89
CA LYS A 120 15.95 7.91 18.17
C LYS A 120 16.03 9.28 18.85
N GLY A 121 14.91 9.80 19.35
CA GLY A 121 14.83 11.11 19.99
C GLY A 121 13.86 12.04 19.30
N GLU A 122 13.86 13.30 19.68
CA GLU A 122 12.92 14.32 19.20
C GLU A 122 13.55 15.21 18.13
N ILE A 123 12.79 15.57 17.12
CA ILE A 123 13.22 16.48 16.03
C ILE A 123 12.11 17.49 15.74
N SER A 124 12.46 18.75 15.51
CA SER A 124 11.49 19.82 15.20
C SER A 124 11.56 20.22 13.73
N CYS A 125 10.42 20.61 13.18
CA CYS A 125 10.30 21.12 11.81
C CYS A 125 9.24 22.20 11.67
N ARG A 126 9.33 22.99 10.58
CA ARG A 126 8.28 23.95 10.20
C ARG A 126 7.09 23.24 9.57
N PHE A 127 7.35 22.31 8.67
CA PHE A 127 6.35 21.53 7.95
C PHE A 127 6.56 20.03 8.20
N LEU A 128 5.45 19.34 8.47
CA LEU A 128 5.42 17.90 8.60
C LEU A 128 4.63 17.28 7.45
N VAL A 129 5.24 16.32 6.74
CA VAL A 129 4.60 15.60 5.63
C VAL A 129 4.45 14.15 5.99
N ILE A 130 3.22 13.64 6.00
CA ILE A 130 2.90 12.24 6.22
C ILE A 130 2.90 11.50 4.87
N ALA A 131 3.83 10.59 4.70
CA ALA A 131 4.03 9.78 3.49
C ALA A 131 4.07 8.27 3.80
N THR A 132 3.39 7.85 4.89
CA THR A 132 3.42 6.48 5.40
C THR A 132 2.70 5.45 4.52
N GLY A 133 1.92 5.92 3.53
CA GLY A 133 1.19 5.09 2.59
C GLY A 133 -0.12 4.51 3.17
N SER A 134 -1.01 4.10 2.27
CA SER A 134 -2.33 3.55 2.61
C SER A 134 -2.33 2.05 2.94
N SER A 135 -1.19 1.37 2.81
CA SER A 135 -1.07 -0.09 3.04
C SER A 135 -0.25 -0.40 4.29
N SER A 136 -0.37 0.43 5.33
CA SER A 136 0.39 0.27 6.57
C SER A 136 -0.34 -0.56 7.63
N GLU A 137 -1.68 -0.57 7.64
CA GLU A 137 -2.50 -1.29 8.59
C GLU A 137 -3.41 -2.31 7.88
N PRO A 138 -3.17 -3.63 8.04
CA PRO A 138 -4.02 -4.68 7.48
C PRO A 138 -5.47 -4.56 7.95
N ALA A 139 -6.42 -4.59 7.02
CA ALA A 139 -7.84 -4.53 7.32
C ALA A 139 -8.40 -5.94 7.54
N ILE A 140 -8.47 -6.40 8.78
CA ILE A 140 -9.18 -7.63 9.13
C ILE A 140 -10.69 -7.31 9.22
N PRO A 141 -11.58 -8.08 8.56
CA PRO A 141 -13.01 -7.83 8.62
C PRO A 141 -13.57 -8.14 10.02
N ASP A 142 -14.61 -7.39 10.40
CA ASP A 142 -15.31 -7.64 11.66
C ASP A 142 -16.26 -8.84 11.50
N ILE A 143 -15.73 -10.04 11.62
CA ILE A 143 -16.46 -11.29 11.58
C ILE A 143 -16.31 -11.98 12.94
N PRO A 144 -17.40 -12.31 13.66
CA PRO A 144 -17.33 -13.03 14.94
C PRO A 144 -16.41 -14.24 14.88
N GLY A 145 -15.43 -14.30 15.76
CA GLY A 145 -14.47 -15.38 15.87
C GLY A 145 -13.24 -15.28 14.93
N ILE A 146 -13.07 -14.17 14.22
CA ILE A 146 -11.88 -13.95 13.37
C ILE A 146 -10.68 -13.41 14.19
N ALA A 147 -10.96 -12.51 15.14
CA ALA A 147 -9.93 -11.96 16.02
C ALA A 147 -9.27 -13.07 16.84
N SER A 148 -7.93 -13.02 16.93
CA SER A 148 -7.11 -14.01 17.65
C SER A 148 -7.29 -15.47 17.20
N ASN A 149 -7.88 -15.72 16.02
CA ASN A 149 -8.00 -17.06 15.46
C ASN A 149 -6.65 -17.50 14.85
N PRO A 150 -6.01 -18.56 15.37
CA PRO A 150 -4.66 -18.96 14.94
C PRO A 150 -4.60 -19.51 13.52
N PHE A 151 -5.75 -19.77 12.88
CA PHE A 151 -5.84 -20.23 11.48
C PHE A 151 -6.13 -19.10 10.50
N VAL A 152 -6.20 -17.86 10.99
CA VAL A 152 -6.42 -16.67 10.18
C VAL A 152 -5.11 -15.90 10.02
N LEU A 153 -4.83 -15.47 8.79
CA LEU A 153 -3.76 -14.53 8.48
C LEU A 153 -4.26 -13.47 7.50
N HIS A 154 -3.58 -12.34 7.46
CA HIS A 154 -3.82 -11.36 6.41
C HIS A 154 -2.97 -11.67 5.17
N SER A 155 -3.38 -11.20 4.00
CA SER A 155 -2.67 -11.40 2.74
C SER A 155 -1.22 -10.88 2.74
N CYS A 156 -0.87 -9.93 3.61
CA CYS A 156 0.50 -9.46 3.77
C CYS A 156 1.43 -10.50 4.41
N ASP A 157 0.88 -11.46 5.16
CA ASP A 157 1.63 -12.53 5.82
C ASP A 157 1.76 -13.78 4.93
N PHE A 158 1.10 -13.78 3.77
CA PHE A 158 1.25 -14.85 2.80
C PHE A 158 2.60 -14.75 2.09
N ILE A 159 3.42 -15.81 2.20
CA ILE A 159 4.77 -15.83 1.63
C ILE A 159 4.80 -16.63 0.32
N HIS A 160 4.35 -17.88 0.32
CA HIS A 160 4.32 -18.75 -0.86
C HIS A 160 3.35 -19.92 -0.69
N CYS A 161 2.87 -20.48 -1.81
CA CYS A 161 1.83 -21.52 -1.84
C CYS A 161 2.24 -22.86 -1.20
N MET A 162 3.53 -23.20 -1.20
CA MET A 162 4.00 -24.52 -0.72
C MET A 162 3.69 -24.78 0.76
N ALA A 163 3.57 -23.74 1.59
CA ALA A 163 3.15 -23.87 2.99
C ALA A 163 1.70 -24.41 3.14
N TYR A 164 0.92 -24.33 2.07
CA TYR A 164 -0.51 -24.68 2.04
C TYR A 164 -0.79 -25.90 1.19
N ARG A 165 0.25 -26.65 0.80
CA ARG A 165 0.11 -27.85 -0.05
C ARG A 165 -0.93 -28.80 0.51
N GLU A 166 -1.88 -29.23 -0.36
CA GLU A 166 -3.01 -30.14 -0.05
C GLU A 166 -3.97 -29.63 1.04
N LYS A 167 -3.81 -28.39 1.51
CA LYS A 167 -4.71 -27.79 2.51
C LYS A 167 -5.96 -27.21 1.86
N ARG A 168 -7.04 -27.14 2.65
CA ARG A 168 -8.26 -26.40 2.31
C ARG A 168 -8.05 -24.97 2.75
N VAL A 169 -8.01 -24.04 1.81
CA VAL A 169 -7.76 -22.63 2.09
C VAL A 169 -8.94 -21.79 1.66
N LEU A 170 -9.46 -21.00 2.60
CA LEU A 170 -10.43 -19.95 2.30
C LEU A 170 -9.69 -18.62 2.11
N ILE A 171 -9.96 -17.94 1.01
CA ILE A 171 -9.50 -16.58 0.79
C ILE A 171 -10.73 -15.66 0.85
N ILE A 172 -10.73 -14.71 1.78
CA ILE A 172 -11.79 -13.72 1.94
C ILE A 172 -11.35 -12.43 1.26
N GLY A 173 -12.04 -12.03 0.19
CA GLY A 173 -11.74 -10.83 -0.59
C GLY A 173 -11.91 -11.05 -2.09
N GLY A 174 -12.08 -9.95 -2.84
CA GLY A 174 -12.33 -9.99 -4.29
C GLY A 174 -11.44 -9.05 -5.11
N GLY A 175 -10.34 -8.56 -4.53
CA GLY A 175 -9.37 -7.68 -5.21
C GLY A 175 -8.15 -8.42 -5.77
N ASN A 176 -7.17 -7.63 -6.27
CA ASN A 176 -5.96 -8.17 -6.88
C ASN A 176 -5.19 -9.14 -5.97
N SER A 177 -5.01 -8.81 -4.67
CA SER A 177 -4.32 -9.71 -3.73
C SER A 177 -5.01 -11.06 -3.59
N ALA A 178 -6.36 -11.08 -3.53
CA ALA A 178 -7.12 -12.30 -3.45
C ALA A 178 -6.94 -13.16 -4.72
N ALA A 179 -7.04 -12.54 -5.89
CA ALA A 179 -6.86 -13.19 -7.19
C ALA A 179 -5.46 -13.78 -7.35
N GLU A 180 -4.42 -13.02 -7.05
CA GLU A 180 -3.03 -13.45 -7.17
C GLU A 180 -2.70 -14.61 -6.23
N ILE A 181 -3.12 -14.52 -4.94
CA ILE A 181 -2.91 -15.60 -3.97
C ILE A 181 -3.66 -16.87 -4.39
N ALA A 182 -4.92 -16.71 -4.85
CA ALA A 182 -5.70 -17.86 -5.33
C ALA A 182 -5.03 -18.54 -6.53
N LEU A 183 -4.52 -17.78 -7.48
CA LEU A 183 -3.79 -18.30 -8.64
C LEU A 183 -2.47 -18.96 -8.27
N GLU A 184 -1.70 -18.38 -7.34
CA GLU A 184 -0.45 -18.98 -6.87
C GLU A 184 -0.69 -20.31 -6.15
N MET A 185 -1.83 -20.46 -5.47
CA MET A 185 -2.23 -21.71 -4.81
C MET A 185 -2.92 -22.72 -5.74
N ALA A 186 -3.35 -22.30 -6.94
CA ALA A 186 -4.06 -23.16 -7.88
C ALA A 186 -3.25 -24.43 -8.20
N GLY A 187 -3.86 -25.59 -8.02
CA GLY A 187 -3.18 -26.88 -8.20
C GLY A 187 -2.26 -27.31 -7.04
N THR A 188 -1.98 -26.44 -6.07
CA THR A 188 -1.19 -26.78 -4.87
C THR A 188 -2.08 -27.00 -3.65
N ALA A 189 -3.10 -26.17 -3.47
CA ALA A 189 -4.07 -26.23 -2.39
C ALA A 189 -5.50 -26.34 -2.94
N ARG A 190 -6.47 -26.69 -2.08
CA ARG A 190 -7.90 -26.64 -2.39
C ARG A 190 -8.43 -25.25 -2.03
N VAL A 191 -8.49 -24.35 -3.01
CA VAL A 191 -8.80 -22.93 -2.81
C VAL A 191 -10.30 -22.69 -2.93
N THR A 192 -10.85 -21.99 -1.94
CA THR A 192 -12.17 -21.36 -2.00
C THR A 192 -11.99 -19.85 -1.90
N LEU A 193 -12.45 -19.11 -2.90
CA LEU A 193 -12.47 -17.66 -2.91
C LEU A 193 -13.87 -17.18 -2.53
N CYS A 194 -13.97 -16.27 -1.56
CA CYS A 194 -15.23 -15.82 -0.97
C CYS A 194 -15.34 -14.30 -1.03
N THR A 195 -16.40 -13.79 -1.64
CA THR A 195 -16.62 -12.34 -1.86
C THR A 195 -17.99 -11.90 -1.38
N ARG A 196 -18.10 -10.63 -0.95
CA ARG A 196 -19.39 -10.03 -0.53
C ARG A 196 -20.30 -9.68 -1.71
N GLY A 197 -19.72 -9.46 -2.86
CA GLY A 197 -20.41 -9.11 -4.10
C GLY A 197 -19.72 -9.75 -5.29
N PRO A 198 -20.14 -9.46 -6.51
CA PRO A 198 -19.52 -10.00 -7.71
C PRO A 198 -18.05 -9.57 -7.83
N MET A 199 -17.25 -10.46 -8.41
CA MET A 199 -15.87 -10.16 -8.76
C MET A 199 -15.83 -9.03 -9.79
N ARG A 200 -14.94 -8.07 -9.58
CA ARG A 200 -14.78 -6.90 -10.48
C ARG A 200 -13.47 -7.01 -11.23
N TYR A 201 -13.55 -6.85 -12.54
CA TYR A 201 -12.42 -6.99 -13.42
C TYR A 201 -12.12 -5.67 -14.15
N PHE A 202 -10.86 -5.37 -14.33
CA PHE A 202 -10.41 -4.17 -15.06
C PHE A 202 -10.94 -4.12 -16.49
N SER A 203 -11.07 -5.26 -17.15
CA SER A 203 -11.63 -5.33 -18.51
C SER A 203 -13.05 -4.79 -18.61
N ASP A 204 -13.84 -4.95 -17.53
CA ASP A 204 -15.25 -4.57 -17.50
C ASP A 204 -15.44 -3.13 -17.02
N THR A 205 -14.56 -2.63 -16.16
CA THR A 205 -14.75 -1.37 -15.41
C THR A 205 -13.78 -0.27 -15.80
N GLY A 206 -12.57 -0.62 -16.29
CA GLY A 206 -11.47 0.31 -16.48
C GLY A 206 -10.88 0.86 -15.15
N ASP A 207 -11.34 0.36 -14.00
CA ASP A 207 -10.83 0.77 -12.69
C ASP A 207 -9.55 0.00 -12.33
N LEU A 208 -8.50 0.74 -12.02
CA LEU A 208 -7.18 0.17 -11.70
C LEU A 208 -7.16 -0.61 -10.37
N GLU A 209 -8.13 -0.41 -9.49
CA GLU A 209 -8.26 -1.15 -8.24
C GLU A 209 -8.87 -2.55 -8.46
N ASP A 210 -9.57 -2.76 -9.56
CA ASP A 210 -10.18 -4.05 -9.91
C ASP A 210 -9.13 -5.05 -10.43
N ILE A 211 -9.51 -6.33 -10.52
CA ILE A 211 -8.59 -7.41 -10.90
C ILE A 211 -8.00 -7.15 -12.28
N ARG A 212 -6.69 -7.07 -12.34
CA ARG A 212 -5.93 -6.70 -13.54
C ARG A 212 -5.89 -7.85 -14.55
N GLY A 213 -5.79 -7.48 -15.83
CA GLY A 213 -5.78 -8.41 -16.96
C GLY A 213 -4.73 -9.52 -16.88
N SER A 214 -3.60 -9.25 -16.18
CA SER A 214 -2.56 -10.26 -15.92
C SER A 214 -3.05 -11.47 -15.11
N SER A 215 -4.07 -11.29 -14.27
CA SER A 215 -4.66 -12.34 -13.43
C SER A 215 -6.05 -12.78 -13.89
N GLU A 216 -6.78 -11.91 -14.57
CA GLU A 216 -8.19 -12.05 -14.89
C GLU A 216 -8.49 -13.33 -15.69
N SER A 217 -7.84 -13.49 -16.84
CA SER A 217 -8.14 -14.60 -17.76
C SER A 217 -7.85 -15.95 -17.11
N THR A 218 -6.71 -16.09 -16.45
CA THR A 218 -6.33 -17.33 -15.76
C THR A 218 -7.26 -17.61 -14.57
N LEU A 219 -7.67 -16.58 -13.82
CA LEU A 219 -8.60 -16.74 -12.70
C LEU A 219 -9.97 -17.22 -13.19
N LYS A 220 -10.52 -16.60 -14.22
CA LYS A 220 -11.79 -17.01 -14.85
C LYS A 220 -11.75 -18.48 -15.30
N GLU A 221 -10.64 -18.92 -15.92
CA GLU A 221 -10.46 -20.32 -16.34
C GLU A 221 -10.35 -21.27 -15.14
N CYS A 222 -9.56 -20.92 -14.10
CA CYS A 222 -9.44 -21.75 -12.91
C CYS A 222 -10.78 -21.92 -12.19
N ILE A 223 -11.62 -20.88 -12.17
CA ILE A 223 -12.98 -20.95 -11.60
C ILE A 223 -13.86 -21.83 -12.49
N ARG A 224 -13.84 -21.61 -13.81
CA ARG A 224 -14.64 -22.39 -14.79
C ARG A 224 -14.34 -23.90 -14.72
N PHE A 225 -13.08 -24.26 -14.54
CA PHE A 225 -12.66 -25.66 -14.42
C PHE A 225 -12.75 -26.24 -13.02
N GLY A 226 -13.22 -25.47 -12.02
CA GLY A 226 -13.36 -25.93 -10.64
C GLY A 226 -12.03 -26.11 -9.90
N ILE A 227 -10.92 -25.58 -10.43
CA ILE A 227 -9.60 -25.57 -9.75
C ILE A 227 -9.68 -24.63 -8.55
N ILE A 228 -10.39 -23.52 -8.69
CA ILE A 228 -10.72 -22.57 -7.63
C ILE A 228 -12.24 -22.55 -7.47
N THR A 229 -12.72 -22.81 -6.26
CA THR A 229 -14.15 -22.66 -5.95
C THR A 229 -14.45 -21.20 -5.64
N LEU A 230 -15.39 -20.58 -6.36
CA LEU A 230 -15.84 -19.21 -6.10
C LEU A 230 -17.17 -19.21 -5.35
N ARG A 231 -17.28 -18.40 -4.32
CA ARG A 231 -18.50 -18.09 -3.56
C ARG A 231 -18.75 -16.57 -3.66
N GLU A 232 -19.51 -16.17 -4.65
CA GLU A 232 -19.94 -14.78 -4.82
C GLU A 232 -21.21 -14.50 -4.00
N ALA A 233 -21.23 -13.35 -3.32
CA ALA A 233 -22.34 -12.92 -2.48
C ALA A 233 -22.72 -13.92 -1.36
N ASP A 234 -21.86 -14.90 -1.10
CA ASP A 234 -22.03 -15.88 -0.04
C ASP A 234 -20.77 -15.86 0.85
N PHE A 235 -20.69 -14.83 1.64
CA PHE A 235 -19.50 -14.48 2.42
C PHE A 235 -19.52 -15.11 3.80
N ALA A 236 -18.33 -15.19 4.41
CA ALA A 236 -18.14 -15.68 5.77
C ALA A 236 -18.81 -14.73 6.77
N VAL A 237 -19.67 -15.25 7.64
CA VAL A 237 -20.40 -14.48 8.66
C VAL A 237 -19.98 -14.84 10.09
N ARG A 238 -19.33 -15.99 10.30
CA ARG A 238 -18.83 -16.44 11.60
C ARG A 238 -17.70 -17.45 11.44
N LEU A 239 -16.72 -17.38 12.35
CA LEU A 239 -15.66 -18.38 12.48
C LEU A 239 -15.68 -19.02 13.87
N ALA A 240 -15.41 -20.33 13.90
CA ALA A 240 -15.19 -21.10 15.13
C ALA A 240 -13.99 -22.04 14.92
N GLY A 241 -12.80 -21.55 15.21
CA GLY A 241 -11.56 -22.21 14.83
C GLY A 241 -11.44 -22.34 13.30
N ARG A 242 -11.42 -23.57 12.80
CA ARG A 242 -11.36 -23.88 11.36
C ARG A 242 -12.72 -23.91 10.67
N ARG A 243 -13.82 -23.90 11.44
CA ARG A 243 -15.18 -23.93 10.89
C ARG A 243 -15.65 -22.52 10.55
N VAL A 244 -16.07 -22.34 9.31
CA VAL A 244 -16.60 -21.08 8.78
C VAL A 244 -18.07 -21.28 8.44
N SER A 245 -18.93 -20.37 8.93
CA SER A 245 -20.34 -20.28 8.54
C SER A 245 -20.49 -19.19 7.49
N PHE A 246 -21.22 -19.46 6.44
CA PHE A 246 -21.47 -18.54 5.32
C PHE A 246 -22.87 -17.93 5.42
N GLN A 247 -23.10 -16.85 4.65
CA GLN A 247 -24.39 -16.15 4.58
C GLN A 247 -25.54 -17.07 4.19
N SER A 248 -25.30 -18.07 3.34
CA SER A 248 -26.27 -19.11 2.95
C SER A 248 -26.70 -20.06 4.09
N GLY A 249 -26.03 -20.03 5.24
CA GLY A 249 -26.17 -20.96 6.34
C GLY A 249 -25.30 -22.21 6.22
N GLU A 250 -24.61 -22.42 5.10
CA GLU A 250 -23.68 -23.52 4.93
C GLU A 250 -22.49 -23.37 5.89
N GLN A 251 -21.97 -24.49 6.39
CA GLN A 251 -20.74 -24.53 7.21
C GLN A 251 -19.70 -25.42 6.55
N LYS A 252 -18.47 -24.92 6.49
CA LYS A 252 -17.32 -25.69 5.97
C LYS A 252 -16.09 -25.51 6.89
N GLU A 253 -15.23 -26.51 6.85
CA GLU A 253 -13.94 -26.47 7.54
C GLU A 253 -12.81 -26.14 6.58
N PHE A 254 -11.94 -25.22 7.00
CA PHE A 254 -10.72 -24.83 6.31
C PHE A 254 -9.52 -25.00 7.20
N ASP A 255 -8.40 -25.39 6.62
CA ASP A 255 -7.13 -25.52 7.35
C ASP A 255 -6.48 -24.15 7.58
N TRP A 256 -6.72 -23.20 6.63
CA TRP A 256 -6.30 -21.82 6.71
C TRP A 256 -7.34 -20.86 6.13
N ILE A 257 -7.36 -19.64 6.67
CA ILE A 257 -8.23 -18.56 6.23
C ILE A 257 -7.34 -17.34 5.98
N ILE A 258 -7.35 -16.81 4.75
CA ILE A 258 -6.53 -15.67 4.35
C ILE A 258 -7.46 -14.48 4.10
N CYS A 259 -7.31 -13.42 4.89
CA CYS A 259 -7.99 -12.15 4.69
C CYS A 259 -7.25 -11.33 3.65
N ALA A 260 -7.73 -11.31 2.41
CA ALA A 260 -7.26 -10.45 1.34
C ALA A 260 -8.20 -9.23 1.20
N THR A 261 -8.44 -8.56 2.31
CA THR A 261 -9.47 -7.53 2.51
C THR A 261 -8.92 -6.11 2.49
N GLY A 262 -7.68 -5.95 2.00
CA GLY A 262 -7.03 -4.67 1.84
C GLY A 262 -6.48 -4.10 3.15
N TYR A 263 -6.37 -2.78 3.21
CA TYR A 263 -5.74 -2.05 4.31
C TYR A 263 -6.59 -0.86 4.73
N ARG A 264 -6.31 -0.33 5.92
CA ARG A 264 -6.86 0.93 6.43
C ARG A 264 -5.80 2.01 6.36
N PRO A 265 -6.18 3.27 6.03
CA PRO A 265 -5.27 4.38 6.15
C PRO A 265 -4.88 4.59 7.61
N ALA A 266 -3.59 4.78 7.86
CA ALA A 266 -3.08 5.04 9.19
C ALA A 266 -1.86 5.98 9.15
N TRP A 267 -1.74 6.83 10.18
CA TRP A 267 -0.60 7.72 10.38
C TRP A 267 -0.32 7.90 11.87
N ILE A 268 0.80 8.56 12.17
CA ILE A 268 1.18 8.86 13.55
C ILE A 268 0.17 9.80 14.21
N PRO A 269 -0.08 9.70 15.53
CA PRO A 269 -0.88 10.67 16.27
C PRO A 269 -0.33 12.09 16.14
N ILE A 270 -1.23 13.08 15.99
CA ILE A 270 -0.90 14.51 15.90
C ILE A 270 -1.52 15.21 17.12
N GLU A 271 -0.75 15.41 18.16
CA GLU A 271 -1.19 16.08 19.39
C GLU A 271 -1.35 17.59 19.14
N GLY A 272 -2.44 18.17 19.64
CA GLY A 272 -2.76 19.59 19.44
C GLY A 272 -3.26 19.95 18.04
N GLY A 273 -3.54 18.95 17.19
CA GLY A 273 -4.13 19.12 15.86
C GLY A 273 -5.25 18.12 15.63
N ASP A 274 -6.34 18.56 15.03
CA ASP A 274 -7.49 17.74 14.63
C ASP A 274 -7.45 17.51 13.13
N VAL A 275 -6.95 16.35 12.72
CA VAL A 275 -6.91 15.94 11.30
C VAL A 275 -8.28 15.39 10.92
N LYS A 276 -9.02 16.16 10.11
CA LYS A 276 -10.32 15.73 9.58
C LYS A 276 -10.15 14.56 8.61
N THR A 277 -11.04 13.57 8.70
CA THR A 277 -11.07 12.40 7.83
C THR A 277 -12.40 12.30 7.09
N ASP A 278 -12.36 11.61 5.94
CA ASP A 278 -13.56 11.19 5.22
C ASP A 278 -14.18 9.92 5.83
N GLU A 279 -15.25 9.41 5.22
CA GLU A 279 -15.97 8.21 5.67
C GLU A 279 -15.12 6.92 5.58
N GLU A 280 -14.10 6.90 4.73
CA GLU A 280 -13.18 5.78 4.56
C GLU A 280 -11.95 5.90 5.49
N GLY A 281 -11.85 7.00 6.27
CA GLY A 281 -10.76 7.27 7.20
C GLY A 281 -9.53 7.91 6.56
N TYR A 282 -9.60 8.37 5.30
CA TYR A 282 -8.51 9.13 4.66
C TYR A 282 -8.53 10.60 5.12
N PRO A 283 -7.35 11.25 5.16
CA PRO A 283 -7.30 12.66 5.54
C PRO A 283 -8.01 13.54 4.51
N VAL A 284 -8.85 14.47 4.99
CA VAL A 284 -9.40 15.53 4.14
C VAL A 284 -8.31 16.57 3.92
N ILE A 285 -7.94 16.78 2.67
CA ILE A 285 -6.81 17.62 2.26
C ILE A 285 -7.21 18.68 1.23
N SER A 286 -6.44 19.77 1.19
CA SER A 286 -6.52 20.79 0.14
C SER A 286 -6.02 20.26 -1.21
N PRO A 287 -6.23 20.96 -2.32
CA PRO A 287 -5.64 20.61 -3.62
C PRO A 287 -4.09 20.54 -3.63
N THR A 288 -3.45 21.09 -2.60
CA THR A 288 -1.98 21.05 -2.40
C THR A 288 -1.55 20.05 -1.34
N GLY A 289 -2.45 19.19 -0.85
CA GLY A 289 -2.14 18.14 0.12
C GLY A 289 -2.08 18.58 1.58
N GLN A 290 -2.36 19.87 1.90
CA GLN A 290 -2.41 20.34 3.28
C GLN A 290 -3.68 19.83 3.96
N SER A 291 -3.55 19.33 5.19
CA SER A 291 -4.66 18.89 6.02
C SER A 291 -5.42 20.07 6.68
N SER A 292 -6.40 19.74 7.54
CA SER A 292 -7.05 20.71 8.43
C SER A 292 -6.10 21.34 9.46
N VAL A 293 -4.91 20.77 9.67
CA VAL A 293 -3.88 21.29 10.57
C VAL A 293 -2.85 22.08 9.74
N PRO A 294 -2.69 23.40 9.96
CA PRO A 294 -1.76 24.23 9.21
C PRO A 294 -0.31 23.69 9.28
N GLY A 295 0.36 23.60 8.11
CA GLY A 295 1.72 23.09 8.01
C GLY A 295 1.86 21.55 8.03
N LEU A 296 0.73 20.82 8.22
CA LEU A 296 0.70 19.36 8.11
C LEU A 296 0.16 18.96 6.73
N TYR A 297 0.96 18.19 6.00
CA TYR A 297 0.65 17.71 4.66
C TYR A 297 0.58 16.19 4.61
N PHE A 298 -0.16 15.69 3.61
CA PHE A 298 -0.16 14.28 3.25
C PHE A 298 0.31 14.12 1.81
N CYS A 299 1.09 13.08 1.52
CA CYS A 299 1.51 12.77 0.17
C CYS A 299 1.54 11.25 -0.11
N GLY A 300 1.75 10.88 -1.38
CA GLY A 300 1.69 9.49 -1.81
C GLY A 300 0.26 8.94 -1.81
N SER A 301 0.11 7.63 -1.63
CA SER A 301 -1.19 6.95 -1.68
C SER A 301 -2.14 7.32 -0.52
N LEU A 302 -1.60 7.85 0.56
CA LEU A 302 -2.41 8.32 1.69
C LEU A 302 -3.11 9.65 1.38
N ALA A 303 -2.49 10.50 0.53
CA ALA A 303 -3.10 11.71 0.00
C ALA A 303 -4.04 11.37 -1.16
N ARG A 304 -5.23 10.90 -0.84
CA ARG A 304 -6.18 10.39 -1.83
C ARG A 304 -6.94 11.51 -2.55
N PHE A 305 -6.23 12.33 -3.36
CA PHE A 305 -6.85 13.36 -4.19
C PHE A 305 -7.93 12.81 -5.16
N ASN A 306 -7.74 11.58 -5.60
CA ASN A 306 -8.68 10.79 -6.39
C ASN A 306 -8.28 9.31 -6.34
N ARG A 307 -9.10 8.41 -6.90
CA ARG A 307 -8.84 6.96 -6.91
C ARG A 307 -7.50 6.57 -7.55
N ARG A 308 -7.02 7.29 -8.56
CA ARG A 308 -5.73 7.00 -9.21
C ARG A 308 -4.54 7.24 -8.28
N CYS A 309 -4.72 8.03 -7.21
CA CYS A 309 -3.67 8.28 -6.23
C CYS A 309 -3.33 7.07 -5.35
N ALA A 310 -4.05 5.96 -5.44
CA ALA A 310 -3.61 4.68 -4.91
C ALA A 310 -2.35 4.14 -5.60
N PHE A 311 -2.01 4.63 -6.81
CA PHE A 311 -0.89 4.19 -7.65
C PHE A 311 0.14 5.31 -7.83
N ILE A 312 1.40 4.93 -8.10
CA ILE A 312 2.53 5.87 -8.23
C ILE A 312 2.25 6.93 -9.30
N HIS A 313 1.82 6.53 -10.50
CA HIS A 313 1.52 7.49 -11.58
C HIS A 313 0.38 8.46 -11.22
N GLY A 314 -0.53 8.06 -10.34
CA GLY A 314 -1.65 8.91 -9.92
C GLY A 314 -1.21 9.99 -8.93
N PHE A 315 -0.39 9.66 -7.93
CA PHE A 315 0.05 10.65 -6.96
C PHE A 315 1.33 11.40 -7.37
N ARG A 316 2.13 10.88 -8.28
CA ARG A 316 3.41 11.49 -8.73
C ARG A 316 3.27 12.98 -9.05
N ASN A 317 2.25 13.35 -9.83
CA ASN A 317 2.01 14.73 -10.22
C ASN A 317 1.44 15.60 -9.08
N TYR A 318 0.85 14.98 -8.05
CA TYR A 318 0.32 15.72 -6.90
C TYR A 318 1.41 16.03 -5.87
N VAL A 319 2.47 15.25 -5.80
CA VAL A 319 3.61 15.53 -4.91
C VAL A 319 4.28 16.86 -5.27
N GLU A 320 4.32 17.23 -6.56
CA GLU A 320 4.81 18.55 -7.00
C GLU A 320 3.97 19.69 -6.42
N LYS A 321 2.64 19.53 -6.30
CA LYS A 321 1.78 20.56 -5.69
C LYS A 321 2.05 20.72 -4.20
N VAL A 322 2.31 19.61 -3.50
CA VAL A 322 2.74 19.64 -2.09
C VAL A 322 4.05 20.40 -1.96
N PHE A 323 5.01 20.10 -2.84
CA PHE A 323 6.31 20.75 -2.85
C PHE A 323 6.18 22.28 -3.03
N TRP A 324 5.45 22.74 -4.05
CA TRP A 324 5.32 24.17 -4.33
C TRP A 324 4.61 24.94 -3.22
N ASP A 325 3.55 24.35 -2.64
CA ASP A 325 2.86 25.00 -1.50
C ASP A 325 3.76 25.13 -0.27
N ILE A 326 4.65 24.18 -0.02
CA ILE A 326 5.66 24.26 1.04
C ILE A 326 6.74 25.31 0.69
N ALA A 327 7.27 25.26 -0.51
CA ALA A 327 8.33 26.15 -0.96
C ALA A 327 7.92 27.64 -0.94
N ASP A 328 6.69 27.94 -1.35
CA ASP A 328 6.15 29.30 -1.34
C ASP A 328 5.95 29.87 0.08
N ARG A 329 5.97 29.02 1.13
CA ARG A 329 5.78 29.42 2.54
C ARG A 329 7.08 29.39 3.35
N LEU A 330 8.20 28.97 2.76
CA LEU A 330 9.52 28.99 3.40
C LEU A 330 10.17 30.35 3.30
#